data_c68d91dc36c0b705c09042429df67661
#
_entry.id   c68d91dc36c0b705c09042429df67661
#
_cell.length_a   1.000
_cell.length_b   1.000
_cell.length_c   1.000
_cell.angle_alpha   90.00
_cell.angle_beta   90.00
_cell.angle_gamma   90.00
#
_symmetry.space_group_name_H-M   'P 1'
#
loop_
_entity.id
_entity.type
_entity.pdbx_description
1 polymer ?
#
loop_
_entity_poly.entity_id
_entity_poly.type
_entity_poly.pdbx_seq_one_letter_code
_entity_poly.pdbx_strand_id
1 'polypeptide(L)'
;MSILGDARKAVRLFSGALRSRAAIAEAERLDRARGPLQPRHFQVAVYFADGPVNLYQMRQWYAPLVKLAETWPVVVIARAASGAAALLKESPLPVVYARTIDDVEGLLASQQIRVVLYVNQNTRNFQMFRYGHRWHVFISHGESDKVYMRSNQIGAYDYTLVAGDAALARLRGALWDYEIDRRALPIGRPQADYFGARPAPYPADERITVFYAPTWEGDRASMAYGSILTHGETLAGAVLADPRLRLVFRPHPRSGISDREYGLALRRIVAAIAAANAADPTAHHVFDQSPDLDWQLLAPDIAVMDVSAMVYDRLATGKALFVTRPVDPAAVIDDEGYLSECEWLDARDAADAGALVTRAAQPDVTSRLAHWSQHYFGDTTPGAATARFEDAVGRLMSEWQVWHERARAEGIDDEEVESFADADSDEEDPEA
;
A
#
# COMPACT_ATOMS: atom_id res chain seq x y z
N MET A 1 -18.89 -37.87 12.30
CA MET A 1 -17.96 -37.27 11.30
C MET A 1 -18.34 -37.82 9.94
N SER A 2 -18.63 -37.00 8.95
CA SER A 2 -19.24 -37.42 7.69
C SER A 2 -18.15 -37.73 6.65
N ILE A 3 -18.16 -38.94 6.10
CA ILE A 3 -17.27 -39.42 5.00
C ILE A 3 -17.20 -38.41 3.85
N LEU A 4 -18.30 -37.67 3.58
CA LEU A 4 -18.37 -36.61 2.57
C LEU A 4 -17.52 -35.36 2.96
N GLY A 5 -17.36 -35.11 4.25
CA GLY A 5 -16.51 -34.00 4.77
C GLY A 5 -15.03 -34.31 4.56
N ASP A 6 -14.65 -35.55 4.86
CA ASP A 6 -13.26 -36.01 4.73
C ASP A 6 -12.83 -36.12 3.25
N ALA A 7 -13.74 -36.57 2.36
CA ALA A 7 -13.49 -36.61 0.92
C ALA A 7 -13.30 -35.19 0.34
N ARG A 8 -14.12 -34.21 0.76
CA ARG A 8 -13.96 -32.79 0.33
C ARG A 8 -12.66 -32.18 0.84
N LYS A 9 -12.25 -32.50 2.07
CA LYS A 9 -10.98 -32.05 2.65
C LYS A 9 -9.79 -32.65 1.89
N ALA A 10 -9.82 -33.96 1.59
CA ALA A 10 -8.80 -34.64 0.80
C ALA A 10 -8.67 -34.05 -0.63
N VAL A 11 -9.80 -33.77 -1.31
CA VAL A 11 -9.80 -33.12 -2.63
C VAL A 11 -9.23 -31.71 -2.56
N ARG A 12 -9.52 -30.94 -1.52
CA ARG A 12 -8.95 -29.60 -1.33
C ARG A 12 -7.43 -29.66 -1.11
N LEU A 13 -6.95 -30.57 -0.26
CA LEU A 13 -5.52 -30.77 -0.01
C LEU A 13 -4.79 -31.20 -1.28
N PHE A 14 -5.32 -32.19 -2.00
CA PHE A 14 -4.72 -32.65 -3.26
C PHE A 14 -4.70 -31.57 -4.34
N SER A 15 -5.80 -30.83 -4.50
CA SER A 15 -5.86 -29.71 -5.45
C SER A 15 -4.96 -28.53 -5.02
N GLY A 16 -4.74 -28.34 -3.72
CA GLY A 16 -3.78 -27.39 -3.16
C GLY A 16 -2.35 -27.77 -3.55
N ALA A 17 -1.94 -29.01 -3.26
CA ALA A 17 -0.61 -29.52 -3.59
C ALA A 17 -0.30 -29.47 -5.10
N LEU A 18 -1.28 -29.76 -5.95
CA LEU A 18 -1.10 -29.64 -7.41
C LEU A 18 -0.90 -28.19 -7.83
N ARG A 19 -1.66 -27.26 -7.26
CA ARG A 19 -1.51 -25.81 -7.54
C ARG A 19 -0.17 -25.29 -7.06
N SER A 20 0.27 -25.70 -5.86
CA SER A 20 1.59 -25.33 -5.32
C SER A 20 2.70 -25.82 -6.24
N ARG A 21 2.70 -27.09 -6.64
CA ARG A 21 3.68 -27.63 -7.59
C ARG A 21 3.69 -26.90 -8.93
N ALA A 22 2.53 -26.57 -9.46
CA ALA A 22 2.43 -25.81 -10.71
C ALA A 22 3.00 -24.38 -10.55
N ALA A 23 2.73 -23.72 -9.41
CA ALA A 23 3.27 -22.39 -9.11
C ALA A 23 4.80 -22.43 -8.97
N ILE A 24 5.35 -23.43 -8.28
CA ILE A 24 6.80 -23.64 -8.17
C ILE A 24 7.43 -23.82 -9.55
N ALA A 25 6.92 -24.76 -10.36
CA ALA A 25 7.45 -25.03 -11.70
C ALA A 25 7.39 -23.78 -12.60
N GLU A 26 6.33 -22.97 -12.50
CA GLU A 26 6.19 -21.73 -13.26
C GLU A 26 7.18 -20.67 -12.78
N ALA A 27 7.32 -20.47 -11.45
CA ALA A 27 8.27 -19.52 -10.89
C ALA A 27 9.71 -19.87 -11.29
N GLU A 28 10.12 -21.14 -11.14
CA GLU A 28 11.44 -21.61 -11.55
C GLU A 28 11.68 -21.46 -13.06
N ARG A 29 10.66 -21.73 -13.88
CA ARG A 29 10.76 -21.52 -15.34
C ARG A 29 11.00 -20.06 -15.69
N LEU A 30 10.25 -19.15 -15.06
CA LEU A 30 10.37 -17.71 -15.28
C LEU A 30 11.70 -17.16 -14.76
N ASP A 31 12.13 -17.63 -13.58
CA ASP A 31 13.41 -17.22 -12.99
C ASP A 31 14.59 -17.66 -13.86
N ARG A 32 14.58 -18.91 -14.37
CA ARG A 32 15.57 -19.38 -15.34
C ARG A 32 15.56 -18.57 -16.65
N ALA A 33 14.37 -18.16 -17.11
CA ALA A 33 14.24 -17.36 -18.33
C ALA A 33 14.79 -15.93 -18.19
N ARG A 34 14.83 -15.40 -16.96
CA ARG A 34 15.47 -14.12 -16.66
C ARG A 34 16.98 -14.14 -16.98
N GLY A 35 17.61 -15.30 -16.87
CA GLY A 35 19.06 -15.45 -17.01
C GLY A 35 19.84 -15.06 -15.73
N PRO A 36 21.17 -15.19 -15.76
CA PRO A 36 22.02 -14.91 -14.61
C PRO A 36 22.03 -13.42 -14.26
N LEU A 37 22.10 -13.13 -12.94
CA LEU A 37 22.33 -11.78 -12.47
C LEU A 37 23.80 -11.37 -12.67
N GLN A 38 24.00 -10.08 -12.86
CA GLN A 38 25.35 -9.52 -12.83
C GLN A 38 25.93 -9.66 -11.41
N PRO A 39 27.08 -10.30 -11.21
CA PRO A 39 27.68 -10.46 -9.91
C PRO A 39 28.00 -9.12 -9.23
N ARG A 40 27.82 -9.05 -7.92
CA ARG A 40 28.13 -7.89 -7.07
C ARG A 40 27.47 -6.57 -7.53
N HIS A 41 26.34 -6.67 -8.22
CA HIS A 41 25.66 -5.51 -8.79
C HIS A 41 24.63 -4.90 -7.83
N PHE A 42 23.78 -5.73 -7.23
CA PHE A 42 22.70 -5.25 -6.38
C PHE A 42 23.18 -4.89 -4.97
N GLN A 43 22.70 -3.76 -4.46
CA GLN A 43 23.04 -3.24 -3.15
C GLN A 43 21.83 -3.12 -2.21
N VAL A 44 20.63 -3.05 -2.77
CA VAL A 44 19.36 -3.02 -2.05
C VAL A 44 18.52 -4.23 -2.48
N ALA A 45 17.94 -4.92 -1.50
CA ALA A 45 16.96 -5.95 -1.75
C ALA A 45 15.58 -5.53 -1.22
N VAL A 46 14.51 -5.92 -1.89
CA VAL A 46 13.15 -5.90 -1.34
C VAL A 46 12.73 -7.34 -1.08
N TYR A 47 12.55 -7.69 0.18
CA TYR A 47 12.15 -9.04 0.56
C TYR A 47 10.63 -9.15 0.59
N PHE A 48 10.07 -10.08 -0.19
CA PHE A 48 8.64 -10.29 -0.31
C PHE A 48 8.29 -11.78 -0.22
N ALA A 49 7.62 -12.15 0.87
CA ALA A 49 7.29 -13.53 1.19
C ALA A 49 5.81 -13.90 0.97
N ASP A 50 5.05 -13.04 0.30
CA ASP A 50 3.61 -13.20 0.10
C ASP A 50 3.24 -13.72 -1.29
N GLY A 51 2.00 -14.25 -1.36
CA GLY A 51 1.37 -14.63 -2.62
C GLY A 51 0.73 -13.46 -3.37
N PRO A 52 0.06 -13.74 -4.51
CA PRO A 52 -0.47 -12.73 -5.44
C PRO A 52 -1.49 -11.77 -4.83
N VAL A 53 -2.22 -12.19 -3.79
CA VAL A 53 -3.24 -11.35 -3.13
C VAL A 53 -2.63 -10.07 -2.54
N ASN A 54 -1.38 -10.13 -2.07
CA ASN A 54 -0.68 -9.02 -1.43
C ASN A 54 0.24 -8.24 -2.38
N LEU A 55 0.26 -8.55 -3.67
CA LEU A 55 1.11 -7.84 -4.65
C LEU A 55 0.80 -6.35 -4.77
N TYR A 56 -0.42 -5.91 -4.42
CA TYR A 56 -0.74 -4.48 -4.39
C TYR A 56 0.22 -3.69 -3.48
N GLN A 57 0.79 -4.33 -2.46
CA GLN A 57 1.78 -3.74 -1.55
C GLN A 57 3.10 -3.46 -2.27
N MET A 58 3.55 -4.37 -3.12
CA MET A 58 4.72 -4.17 -3.98
C MET A 58 4.47 -3.13 -5.08
N ARG A 59 3.31 -3.20 -5.74
CA ARG A 59 2.94 -2.28 -6.83
C ARG A 59 2.99 -0.82 -6.40
N GLN A 60 2.59 -0.52 -5.16
CA GLN A 60 2.67 0.83 -4.61
C GLN A 60 4.11 1.35 -4.53
N TRP A 61 5.08 0.47 -4.38
CA TRP A 61 6.49 0.82 -4.27
C TRP A 61 7.26 0.77 -5.60
N TYR A 62 6.66 0.28 -6.69
CA TYR A 62 7.40 0.14 -7.96
C TYR A 62 8.05 1.44 -8.44
N ALA A 63 7.31 2.53 -8.50
CA ALA A 63 7.87 3.79 -9.00
C ALA A 63 8.96 4.36 -8.08
N PRO A 64 8.78 4.47 -6.74
CA PRO A 64 9.86 4.89 -5.84
C PRO A 64 11.10 3.98 -5.90
N LEU A 65 10.92 2.66 -6.01
CA LEU A 65 12.04 1.73 -6.05
C LEU A 65 12.77 1.75 -7.39
N VAL A 66 12.07 1.96 -8.50
CA VAL A 66 12.71 2.18 -9.82
C VAL A 66 13.55 3.45 -9.80
N LYS A 67 13.05 4.52 -9.17
CA LYS A 67 13.81 5.75 -8.98
C LYS A 67 15.04 5.53 -8.10
N LEU A 68 14.89 4.83 -6.97
CA LEU A 68 16.00 4.46 -6.10
C LEU A 68 17.08 3.65 -6.84
N ALA A 69 16.65 2.75 -7.75
CA ALA A 69 17.55 1.88 -8.52
C ALA A 69 18.46 2.64 -9.49
N GLU A 70 18.17 3.90 -9.79
CA GLU A 70 19.07 4.76 -10.57
C GLU A 70 20.39 5.04 -9.83
N THR A 71 20.35 5.04 -8.49
CA THR A 71 21.52 5.30 -7.62
C THR A 71 22.05 4.03 -6.97
N TRP A 72 21.16 3.21 -6.41
CA TRP A 72 21.49 1.93 -5.77
C TRP A 72 20.71 0.80 -6.43
N PRO A 73 21.36 -0.07 -7.21
CA PRO A 73 20.69 -1.17 -7.88
C PRO A 73 19.85 -2.03 -6.94
N VAL A 74 18.56 -2.20 -7.26
CA VAL A 74 17.55 -2.87 -6.45
C VAL A 74 17.20 -4.23 -7.06
N VAL A 75 17.06 -5.26 -6.22
CA VAL A 75 16.51 -6.58 -6.58
C VAL A 75 15.36 -6.97 -5.66
N VAL A 76 14.35 -7.64 -6.18
CA VAL A 76 13.26 -8.22 -5.39
C VAL A 76 13.56 -9.69 -5.10
N ILE A 77 13.58 -10.06 -3.82
CA ILE A 77 13.71 -11.45 -3.35
C ILE A 77 12.31 -11.97 -3.06
N ALA A 78 11.78 -12.82 -3.93
CA ALA A 78 10.44 -13.40 -3.79
C ALA A 78 10.54 -14.82 -3.22
N ARG A 79 9.81 -15.09 -2.10
CA ARG A 79 9.87 -16.38 -1.40
C ARG A 79 8.70 -17.30 -1.73
N ALA A 80 7.51 -16.79 -1.91
CA ALA A 80 6.33 -17.59 -2.25
C ALA A 80 6.26 -17.82 -3.77
N ALA A 81 6.12 -19.06 -4.21
CA ALA A 81 6.16 -19.44 -5.62
C ALA A 81 5.11 -18.71 -6.47
N SER A 82 3.87 -18.63 -5.98
CA SER A 82 2.79 -17.95 -6.70
C SER A 82 3.01 -16.42 -6.77
N GLY A 83 3.56 -15.82 -5.70
CA GLY A 83 3.97 -14.42 -5.68
C GLY A 83 5.16 -14.15 -6.61
N ALA A 84 6.17 -15.02 -6.58
CA ALA A 84 7.33 -14.95 -7.46
C ALA A 84 6.95 -15.03 -8.93
N ALA A 85 6.09 -16.00 -9.30
CA ALA A 85 5.62 -16.15 -10.68
C ALA A 85 4.87 -14.91 -11.19
N ALA A 86 4.13 -14.23 -10.32
CA ALA A 86 3.44 -13.00 -10.67
C ALA A 86 4.43 -11.82 -10.77
N LEU A 87 5.32 -11.64 -9.79
CA LEU A 87 6.36 -10.60 -9.80
C LEU A 87 7.29 -10.70 -11.02
N LEU A 88 7.73 -11.92 -11.38
CA LEU A 88 8.57 -12.17 -12.55
C LEU A 88 7.91 -11.77 -13.87
N LYS A 89 6.57 -11.66 -13.90
CA LYS A 89 5.82 -11.24 -15.10
C LYS A 89 5.56 -9.74 -15.16
N GLU A 90 5.39 -9.08 -13.99
CA GLU A 90 4.89 -7.70 -13.95
C GLU A 90 5.88 -6.67 -13.38
N SER A 91 6.85 -7.11 -12.56
CA SER A 91 7.72 -6.18 -11.85
C SER A 91 8.62 -5.40 -12.82
N PRO A 92 8.73 -4.07 -12.69
CA PRO A 92 9.69 -3.27 -13.42
C PRO A 92 11.12 -3.44 -12.89
N LEU A 93 11.30 -4.10 -11.74
CA LEU A 93 12.58 -4.38 -11.10
C LEU A 93 12.97 -5.84 -11.35
N PRO A 94 14.27 -6.17 -11.35
CA PRO A 94 14.75 -7.54 -11.35
C PRO A 94 14.20 -8.32 -10.15
N VAL A 95 13.70 -9.54 -10.41
CA VAL A 95 13.13 -10.43 -9.39
C VAL A 95 13.93 -11.73 -9.37
N VAL A 96 14.17 -12.26 -8.19
CA VAL A 96 14.76 -13.57 -7.95
C VAL A 96 13.78 -14.41 -7.16
N TYR A 97 13.50 -15.62 -7.62
CA TYR A 97 12.78 -16.59 -6.85
C TYR A 97 13.75 -17.38 -5.98
N ALA A 98 13.82 -17.00 -4.70
CA ALA A 98 14.65 -17.67 -3.70
C ALA A 98 13.75 -18.50 -2.76
N ARG A 99 13.49 -19.74 -3.12
CA ARG A 99 12.57 -20.62 -2.41
C ARG A 99 13.18 -21.16 -1.12
N THR A 100 14.40 -21.65 -1.19
CA THR A 100 15.12 -22.28 -0.10
C THR A 100 16.04 -21.30 0.64
N ILE A 101 16.60 -21.72 1.75
CA ILE A 101 17.66 -20.98 2.44
C ILE A 101 18.88 -20.87 1.52
N ASP A 102 19.29 -21.97 0.90
CA ASP A 102 20.44 -22.01 -0.03
C ASP A 102 20.29 -21.01 -1.20
N ASP A 103 19.07 -20.83 -1.71
CA ASP A 103 18.81 -19.85 -2.77
C ASP A 103 19.04 -18.42 -2.28
N VAL A 104 18.64 -18.12 -1.03
CA VAL A 104 18.89 -16.80 -0.41
C VAL A 104 20.38 -16.61 -0.16
N GLU A 105 21.06 -17.58 0.42
CA GLU A 105 22.50 -17.53 0.71
C GLU A 105 23.32 -17.40 -0.55
N GLY A 106 23.01 -18.18 -1.59
CA GLY A 106 23.65 -18.07 -2.89
C GLY A 106 23.48 -16.68 -3.53
N LEU A 107 22.28 -16.08 -3.37
CA LEU A 107 22.03 -14.72 -3.82
C LEU A 107 22.88 -13.71 -3.02
N LEU A 108 22.85 -13.80 -1.69
CA LEU A 108 23.58 -12.88 -0.81
C LEU A 108 25.09 -12.96 -1.05
N ALA A 109 25.64 -14.16 -1.19
CA ALA A 109 27.06 -14.39 -1.49
C ALA A 109 27.46 -13.83 -2.88
N SER A 110 26.55 -13.87 -3.86
CA SER A 110 26.82 -13.38 -5.22
C SER A 110 26.62 -11.87 -5.37
N GLN A 111 25.95 -11.20 -4.43
CA GLN A 111 25.59 -9.79 -4.52
C GLN A 111 26.23 -8.97 -3.37
N GLN A 112 26.02 -7.66 -3.36
CA GLN A 112 26.49 -6.74 -2.31
C GLN A 112 25.33 -6.10 -1.55
N ILE A 113 24.37 -6.92 -1.12
CA ILE A 113 23.16 -6.42 -0.45
C ILE A 113 23.55 -5.84 0.93
N ARG A 114 23.31 -4.56 1.10
CA ARG A 114 23.60 -3.79 2.33
C ARG A 114 22.33 -3.38 3.06
N VAL A 115 21.22 -3.22 2.32
CA VAL A 115 19.91 -2.82 2.83
C VAL A 115 18.85 -3.76 2.30
N VAL A 116 18.03 -4.28 3.21
CA VAL A 116 16.87 -5.13 2.89
C VAL A 116 15.60 -4.40 3.31
N LEU A 117 14.73 -4.12 2.37
CA LEU A 117 13.49 -3.38 2.55
C LEU A 117 12.30 -4.33 2.68
N TYR A 118 11.35 -4.01 3.57
CA TYR A 118 10.16 -4.81 3.84
C TYR A 118 8.90 -3.96 3.71
N VAL A 119 8.06 -4.29 2.74
CA VAL A 119 6.83 -3.52 2.43
C VAL A 119 5.64 -3.89 3.31
N ASN A 120 5.74 -4.95 4.11
CA ASN A 120 4.65 -5.44 4.95
C ASN A 120 5.15 -6.12 6.23
N GLN A 121 4.20 -6.42 7.13
CA GLN A 121 4.47 -7.12 8.40
C GLN A 121 4.24 -8.64 8.28
N ASN A 122 4.78 -9.28 7.25
CA ASN A 122 4.75 -10.72 7.16
C ASN A 122 5.71 -11.35 8.18
N THR A 123 5.25 -12.34 8.95
CA THR A 123 6.09 -13.03 9.95
C THR A 123 7.28 -13.76 9.33
N ARG A 124 7.20 -14.13 8.05
CA ARG A 124 8.32 -14.70 7.29
C ARG A 124 9.46 -13.72 7.04
N ASN A 125 9.24 -12.42 7.23
CA ASN A 125 10.32 -11.44 7.18
C ASN A 125 11.41 -11.76 8.21
N PHE A 126 11.03 -12.36 9.35
CA PHE A 126 11.95 -12.69 10.43
C PHE A 126 12.97 -13.78 10.06
N GLN A 127 12.66 -14.61 9.07
CA GLN A 127 13.61 -15.58 8.53
C GLN A 127 14.85 -14.91 7.91
N MET A 128 14.67 -13.71 7.34
CA MET A 128 15.76 -12.95 6.74
C MET A 128 16.69 -12.29 7.77
N PHE A 129 16.24 -12.10 9.02
CA PHE A 129 17.04 -11.46 10.07
C PHE A 129 18.22 -12.31 10.56
N ARG A 130 18.30 -13.59 10.17
CA ARG A 130 19.47 -14.44 10.43
C ARG A 130 20.73 -13.95 9.70
N TYR A 131 20.56 -13.18 8.62
CA TYR A 131 21.66 -12.67 7.83
C TYR A 131 22.08 -11.28 8.32
N GLY A 132 23.10 -11.24 9.16
CA GLY A 132 23.69 -10.02 9.72
C GLY A 132 24.45 -9.20 8.67
N HIS A 133 25.13 -8.13 9.13
CA HIS A 133 25.92 -7.21 8.32
C HIS A 133 25.12 -6.54 7.18
N ARG A 134 23.79 -6.41 7.37
CA ARG A 134 22.84 -5.72 6.51
C ARG A 134 21.84 -4.97 7.37
N TRP A 135 21.32 -3.86 6.88
CA TRP A 135 20.22 -3.18 7.55
C TRP A 135 18.88 -3.77 7.11
N HIS A 136 18.10 -4.24 8.07
CA HIS A 136 16.73 -4.68 7.87
C HIS A 136 15.79 -3.52 8.15
N VAL A 137 15.12 -3.02 7.09
CA VAL A 137 14.39 -1.75 7.11
C VAL A 137 12.92 -1.96 6.76
N PHE A 138 12.04 -1.69 7.71
CA PHE A 138 10.61 -1.71 7.46
C PHE A 138 10.17 -0.42 6.79
N ILE A 139 9.47 -0.51 5.63
CA ILE A 139 9.03 0.65 4.86
C ILE A 139 7.52 0.76 4.73
N SER A 140 6.76 -0.27 5.16
CA SER A 140 5.30 -0.37 5.00
C SER A 140 4.84 -0.22 3.54
N HIS A 141 3.56 -0.37 3.28
CA HIS A 141 2.95 -0.14 1.96
C HIS A 141 1.94 1.01 1.97
N GLY A 142 1.66 1.58 3.15
CA GLY A 142 0.69 2.65 3.29
C GLY A 142 0.69 3.24 4.69
N GLU A 143 -0.10 4.29 4.86
CA GLU A 143 -0.33 4.98 6.13
C GLU A 143 -1.79 4.77 6.56
N SER A 144 -2.03 4.63 7.85
CA SER A 144 -3.36 4.62 8.47
C SER A 144 -3.26 4.65 9.98
N ASP A 145 -4.36 5.00 10.68
CA ASP A 145 -4.43 4.95 12.14
C ASP A 145 -4.88 3.59 12.70
N LYS A 146 -4.88 2.55 11.86
CA LYS A 146 -5.28 1.19 12.27
C LYS A 146 -4.30 0.60 13.29
N VAL A 147 -4.83 -0.24 14.20
CA VAL A 147 -4.08 -0.85 15.31
C VAL A 147 -2.81 -1.58 14.84
N TYR A 148 -2.80 -2.21 13.67
CA TYR A 148 -1.61 -2.92 13.18
C TYR A 148 -0.41 -1.99 12.90
N MET A 149 -0.64 -0.67 12.69
CA MET A 149 0.42 0.32 12.56
C MET A 149 1.15 0.62 13.89
N ARG A 150 0.63 0.10 15.00
CA ARG A 150 1.23 0.14 16.34
C ARG A 150 1.85 -1.21 16.73
N SER A 151 2.13 -2.10 15.76
CA SER A 151 2.61 -3.45 16.02
C SER A 151 4.01 -3.46 16.63
N ASN A 152 4.18 -4.24 17.70
CA ASN A 152 5.49 -4.47 18.31
C ASN A 152 6.49 -5.16 17.36
N GLN A 153 6.01 -5.80 16.28
CA GLN A 153 6.88 -6.41 15.25
C GLN A 153 7.80 -5.38 14.57
N ILE A 154 7.40 -4.09 14.55
CA ILE A 154 8.24 -3.02 13.98
C ILE A 154 9.55 -2.89 14.76
N GLY A 155 9.55 -3.17 16.05
CA GLY A 155 10.76 -3.15 16.89
C GLY A 155 11.81 -4.20 16.54
N ALA A 156 11.46 -5.20 15.71
CA ALA A 156 12.40 -6.22 15.27
C ALA A 156 13.32 -5.76 14.11
N TYR A 157 12.95 -4.68 13.42
CA TYR A 157 13.77 -4.12 12.33
C TYR A 157 14.81 -3.15 12.87
N ASP A 158 15.95 -3.05 12.18
CA ASP A 158 17.02 -2.09 12.52
C ASP A 158 16.54 -0.65 12.37
N TYR A 159 15.80 -0.39 11.29
CA TYR A 159 15.21 0.90 10.98
C TYR A 159 13.78 0.74 10.49
N THR A 160 13.00 1.80 10.65
CA THR A 160 11.69 1.92 10.02
C THR A 160 11.58 3.26 9.28
N LEU A 161 11.15 3.24 8.02
CA LEU A 161 10.85 4.46 7.29
C LEU A 161 9.36 4.74 7.48
N VAL A 162 9.05 5.89 8.04
CA VAL A 162 7.68 6.27 8.43
C VAL A 162 7.20 7.47 7.63
N ALA A 163 5.89 7.67 7.58
CA ALA A 163 5.33 8.76 6.81
C ALA A 163 5.66 10.14 7.44
N GLY A 164 5.48 10.32 8.73
CA GLY A 164 5.75 11.59 9.39
C GLY A 164 5.48 11.56 10.89
N ASP A 165 5.17 12.73 11.47
CA ASP A 165 5.03 12.92 12.92
C ASP A 165 3.92 12.06 13.53
N ALA A 166 2.80 11.87 12.84
CA ALA A 166 1.73 10.98 13.29
C ALA A 166 2.23 9.54 13.50
N ALA A 167 3.02 9.02 12.57
CA ALA A 167 3.61 7.68 12.69
C ALA A 167 4.66 7.63 13.81
N LEU A 168 5.51 8.65 13.94
CA LEU A 168 6.49 8.75 15.04
C LEU A 168 5.79 8.75 16.40
N ALA A 169 4.71 9.51 16.55
CA ALA A 169 3.93 9.55 17.80
C ALA A 169 3.33 8.18 18.14
N ARG A 170 2.75 7.49 17.15
CA ARG A 170 2.23 6.12 17.33
C ARG A 170 3.30 5.14 17.78
N LEU A 171 4.48 5.17 17.17
CA LEU A 171 5.58 4.28 17.53
C LEU A 171 6.12 4.57 18.92
N ARG A 172 6.24 5.85 19.34
CA ARG A 172 6.64 6.22 20.70
C ARG A 172 5.67 5.67 21.76
N GLY A 173 4.39 5.62 21.45
CA GLY A 173 3.37 5.04 22.33
C GLY A 173 3.35 3.51 22.36
N ALA A 174 3.84 2.86 21.32
CA ALA A 174 3.73 1.41 21.15
C ALA A 174 5.02 0.63 21.46
N LEU A 175 6.18 1.18 21.13
CA LEU A 175 7.45 0.47 21.24
C LEU A 175 8.23 0.91 22.49
N TRP A 176 8.67 -0.06 23.28
CA TRP A 176 9.52 0.16 24.42
C TRP A 176 10.97 -0.06 24.03
N ASP A 177 11.87 0.79 24.54
CA ASP A 177 13.32 0.72 24.34
C ASP A 177 13.75 0.64 22.85
N TYR A 178 12.96 1.25 21.96
CA TYR A 178 13.31 1.42 20.56
C TYR A 178 13.68 2.88 20.31
N GLU A 179 14.93 3.13 19.98
CA GLU A 179 15.49 4.48 19.79
C GLU A 179 14.82 5.19 18.60
N ILE A 180 13.54 5.61 18.78
CA ILE A 180 12.68 6.17 17.73
C ILE A 180 13.39 7.28 16.95
N ASP A 181 14.04 8.23 17.64
CA ASP A 181 14.68 9.38 17.01
C ASP A 181 15.89 9.01 16.12
N ARG A 182 16.47 7.82 16.35
CA ARG A 182 17.57 7.30 15.54
C ARG A 182 17.08 6.34 14.45
N ARG A 183 16.14 5.46 14.79
CA ARG A 183 15.74 4.31 13.96
C ARG A 183 14.49 4.53 13.12
N ALA A 184 13.64 5.51 13.45
CA ALA A 184 12.46 5.84 12.69
C ALA A 184 12.71 7.11 11.85
N LEU A 185 12.83 6.94 10.53
CA LEU A 185 13.17 8.03 9.61
C LEU A 185 11.92 8.50 8.86
N PRO A 186 11.48 9.76 9.03
CA PRO A 186 10.31 10.29 8.33
C PRO A 186 10.65 10.57 6.87
N ILE A 187 9.97 9.89 5.96
CA ILE A 187 10.18 9.99 4.52
C ILE A 187 8.98 10.57 3.75
N GLY A 188 7.86 10.81 4.42
CA GLY A 188 6.62 11.16 3.73
C GLY A 188 5.97 9.94 3.08
N ARG A 189 5.30 10.18 1.96
CA ARG A 189 4.69 9.14 1.13
C ARG A 189 5.26 9.18 -0.30
N PRO A 190 6.40 8.52 -0.56
CA PRO A 190 7.05 8.54 -1.87
C PRO A 190 6.12 8.13 -3.02
N GLN A 191 5.16 7.24 -2.76
CA GLN A 191 4.17 6.81 -3.76
C GLN A 191 3.31 7.97 -4.27
N ALA A 192 3.03 8.97 -3.41
CA ALA A 192 2.19 10.10 -3.77
C ALA A 192 2.85 11.01 -4.82
N ASP A 193 4.17 11.06 -4.88
CA ASP A 193 4.91 11.83 -5.89
C ASP A 193 4.68 11.29 -7.32
N TYR A 194 4.16 10.08 -7.45
CA TYR A 194 3.88 9.44 -8.74
C TYR A 194 2.39 9.36 -9.06
N PHE A 195 1.51 9.91 -8.22
CA PHE A 195 0.10 10.01 -8.55
C PHE A 195 -0.09 10.98 -9.72
N GLY A 196 -0.95 10.58 -10.67
CA GLY A 196 -1.19 11.35 -11.89
C GLY A 196 -0.16 11.09 -13.00
N ALA A 197 0.66 10.04 -12.89
CA ALA A 197 1.54 9.60 -13.97
C ALA A 197 0.75 9.21 -15.23
N ARG A 198 -0.47 8.69 -15.07
CA ARG A 198 -1.43 8.50 -16.16
C ARG A 198 -2.42 9.66 -16.22
N PRO A 199 -2.79 10.14 -17.41
CA PRO A 199 -3.81 11.18 -17.53
C PRO A 199 -5.18 10.67 -17.09
N ALA A 200 -5.99 11.57 -16.52
CA ALA A 200 -7.39 11.28 -16.25
C ALA A 200 -8.14 11.01 -17.58
N PRO A 201 -9.16 10.12 -17.59
CA PRO A 201 -9.90 9.76 -18.79
C PRO A 201 -11.00 10.79 -19.17
N TYR A 202 -10.76 12.05 -18.83
CA TYR A 202 -11.65 13.17 -19.15
C TYR A 202 -10.83 14.42 -19.48
N PRO A 203 -11.38 15.36 -20.27
CA PRO A 203 -10.67 16.57 -20.66
C PRO A 203 -10.46 17.49 -19.45
N ALA A 204 -9.40 18.29 -19.49
CA ALA A 204 -9.25 19.45 -18.63
C ALA A 204 -10.24 20.55 -19.14
N ASP A 205 -11.29 20.80 -18.37
CA ASP A 205 -12.30 21.82 -18.63
C ASP A 205 -12.63 22.57 -17.33
N GLU A 206 -13.67 23.39 -17.33
CA GLU A 206 -14.05 24.20 -16.16
C GLU A 206 -14.89 23.43 -15.13
N ARG A 207 -15.22 22.13 -15.36
CA ARG A 207 -16.01 21.33 -14.44
C ARG A 207 -15.19 20.95 -13.21
N ILE A 208 -15.76 21.16 -12.04
CA ILE A 208 -15.21 20.67 -10.78
C ILE A 208 -15.45 19.16 -10.70
N THR A 209 -14.39 18.38 -10.60
CA THR A 209 -14.49 16.92 -10.55
C THR A 209 -14.56 16.44 -9.11
N VAL A 210 -15.67 15.73 -8.81
CA VAL A 210 -15.91 15.09 -7.52
C VAL A 210 -15.58 13.59 -7.63
N PHE A 211 -14.63 13.14 -6.84
CA PHE A 211 -14.24 11.73 -6.75
C PHE A 211 -14.94 11.08 -5.57
N TYR A 212 -15.92 10.23 -5.83
CA TYR A 212 -16.60 9.44 -4.81
C TYR A 212 -16.04 8.02 -4.78
N ALA A 213 -15.38 7.68 -3.66
CA ALA A 213 -14.70 6.40 -3.47
C ALA A 213 -15.16 5.70 -2.19
N PRO A 214 -16.37 5.08 -2.22
CA PRO A 214 -16.89 4.35 -1.08
C PRO A 214 -16.17 3.02 -0.87
N THR A 215 -16.04 2.60 0.41
CA THR A 215 -15.58 1.26 0.75
C THR A 215 -16.72 0.24 0.62
N TRP A 216 -16.45 -1.03 0.90
CA TRP A 216 -17.46 -2.07 0.91
C TRP A 216 -18.24 -2.07 2.23
N GLU A 217 -19.34 -2.79 2.27
CA GLU A 217 -20.31 -2.83 3.38
C GLU A 217 -19.75 -3.28 4.73
N GLY A 218 -18.55 -3.93 4.75
CA GLY A 218 -17.96 -4.48 5.95
C GLY A 218 -18.44 -5.91 6.25
N ASP A 219 -17.75 -6.61 7.14
CA ASP A 219 -18.09 -7.97 7.61
C ASP A 219 -18.63 -7.98 9.05
N ARG A 220 -18.60 -6.86 9.73
CA ARG A 220 -19.09 -6.67 11.10
C ARG A 220 -19.54 -5.22 11.32
N ALA A 221 -20.49 -5.00 12.22
CA ALA A 221 -21.08 -3.69 12.50
C ALA A 221 -20.02 -2.63 12.91
N SER A 222 -19.00 -3.02 13.69
CA SER A 222 -17.92 -2.11 14.07
C SER A 222 -17.06 -1.59 12.90
N MET A 223 -17.18 -2.19 11.71
CA MET A 223 -16.48 -1.82 10.48
C MET A 223 -17.44 -1.46 9.33
N ALA A 224 -18.70 -1.15 9.63
CA ALA A 224 -19.72 -0.76 8.65
C ALA A 224 -19.54 0.69 8.21
N TYR A 225 -18.49 0.96 7.47
CA TYR A 225 -18.15 2.30 6.98
C TYR A 225 -18.71 2.60 5.58
N GLY A 226 -19.25 1.59 4.89
CA GLY A 226 -19.70 1.71 3.51
C GLY A 226 -20.88 2.67 3.35
N SER A 227 -20.74 3.70 2.52
CA SER A 227 -21.69 4.80 2.38
C SER A 227 -22.66 4.67 1.20
N ILE A 228 -22.54 3.65 0.34
CA ILE A 228 -23.35 3.55 -0.89
C ILE A 228 -24.86 3.61 -0.60
N LEU A 229 -25.35 2.91 0.46
CA LEU A 229 -26.77 2.92 0.81
C LEU A 229 -27.24 4.22 1.46
N THR A 230 -26.36 4.91 2.17
CA THR A 230 -26.73 6.05 3.01
C THR A 230 -26.47 7.40 2.36
N HIS A 231 -25.39 7.53 1.61
CA HIS A 231 -24.96 8.76 0.95
C HIS A 231 -24.94 8.61 -0.58
N GLY A 232 -24.62 7.41 -1.10
CA GLY A 232 -24.11 7.20 -2.43
C GLY A 232 -25.06 7.62 -3.55
N GLU A 233 -26.31 7.13 -3.53
CA GLU A 233 -27.30 7.46 -4.58
C GLU A 233 -27.64 8.97 -4.54
N THR A 234 -27.76 9.54 -3.34
CA THR A 234 -28.08 10.95 -3.15
C THR A 234 -26.95 11.86 -3.62
N LEU A 235 -25.72 11.57 -3.21
CA LEU A 235 -24.53 12.31 -3.61
C LEU A 235 -24.30 12.22 -5.13
N ALA A 236 -24.34 11.00 -5.68
CA ALA A 236 -24.17 10.81 -7.11
C ALA A 236 -25.23 11.55 -7.91
N GLY A 237 -26.51 11.45 -7.50
CA GLY A 237 -27.61 12.18 -8.12
C GLY A 237 -27.43 13.68 -8.10
N ALA A 238 -27.00 14.24 -6.96
CA ALA A 238 -26.74 15.69 -6.83
C ALA A 238 -25.59 16.17 -7.73
N VAL A 239 -24.48 15.41 -7.80
CA VAL A 239 -23.35 15.75 -8.66
C VAL A 239 -23.72 15.62 -10.15
N LEU A 240 -24.45 14.56 -10.54
CA LEU A 240 -24.86 14.34 -11.93
C LEU A 240 -25.89 15.37 -12.42
N ALA A 241 -26.65 15.99 -11.50
CA ALA A 241 -27.67 17.01 -11.85
C ALA A 241 -27.06 18.43 -12.06
N ASP A 242 -25.85 18.68 -11.62
CA ASP A 242 -25.18 19.99 -11.77
C ASP A 242 -24.22 19.96 -12.98
N PRO A 243 -24.51 20.72 -14.06
CA PRO A 243 -23.67 20.70 -15.26
C PRO A 243 -22.24 21.27 -15.05
N ARG A 244 -21.99 21.93 -13.92
CA ARG A 244 -20.66 22.43 -13.56
C ARG A 244 -19.79 21.36 -12.91
N LEU A 245 -20.39 20.19 -12.59
CA LEU A 245 -19.72 19.12 -11.87
C LEU A 245 -19.48 17.90 -12.77
N ARG A 246 -18.46 17.15 -12.44
CA ARG A 246 -18.15 15.83 -13.00
C ARG A 246 -18.05 14.82 -11.86
N LEU A 247 -18.66 13.65 -12.03
CA LEU A 247 -18.55 12.54 -11.10
C LEU A 247 -17.51 11.54 -11.59
N VAL A 248 -16.56 11.21 -10.72
CA VAL A 248 -15.73 9.99 -10.82
C VAL A 248 -16.17 9.07 -9.69
N PHE A 249 -16.75 7.93 -10.02
CA PHE A 249 -17.24 6.95 -9.05
C PHE A 249 -16.40 5.68 -9.10
N ARG A 250 -15.77 5.35 -7.97
CA ARG A 250 -14.93 4.16 -7.81
C ARG A 250 -15.31 3.40 -6.55
N PRO A 251 -16.23 2.44 -6.62
CA PRO A 251 -16.56 1.58 -5.49
C PRO A 251 -15.41 0.60 -5.19
N HIS A 252 -15.34 0.14 -3.95
CA HIS A 252 -14.41 -0.91 -3.57
C HIS A 252 -14.73 -2.22 -4.33
N PRO A 253 -13.74 -3.02 -4.78
CA PRO A 253 -14.00 -4.26 -5.55
C PRO A 253 -14.89 -5.29 -4.86
N ARG A 254 -14.99 -5.24 -3.52
CA ARG A 254 -15.87 -6.12 -2.73
C ARG A 254 -17.28 -5.56 -2.53
N SER A 255 -17.58 -4.36 -2.99
CA SER A 255 -18.88 -3.72 -2.78
C SER A 255 -20.01 -4.52 -3.39
N GLY A 256 -21.04 -4.82 -2.59
CA GLY A 256 -22.24 -5.55 -3.01
C GLY A 256 -22.04 -7.06 -3.19
N ILE A 257 -20.96 -7.63 -2.67
CA ILE A 257 -20.75 -9.09 -2.66
C ILE A 257 -21.53 -9.74 -1.50
N SER A 258 -21.50 -9.12 -0.33
CA SER A 258 -22.11 -9.64 0.90
C SER A 258 -23.53 -9.14 1.11
N ASP A 259 -23.85 -7.94 0.61
CA ASP A 259 -25.17 -7.30 0.75
C ASP A 259 -25.78 -7.04 -0.64
N ARG A 260 -26.96 -7.64 -0.86
CA ARG A 260 -27.72 -7.51 -2.11
C ARG A 260 -28.19 -6.08 -2.35
N GLU A 261 -28.70 -5.39 -1.32
CA GLU A 261 -29.21 -4.01 -1.46
C GLU A 261 -28.08 -3.05 -1.77
N TYR A 262 -26.92 -3.24 -1.13
CA TYR A 262 -25.69 -2.50 -1.44
C TYR A 262 -25.29 -2.66 -2.91
N GLY A 263 -25.32 -3.90 -3.42
CA GLY A 263 -25.06 -4.19 -4.82
C GLY A 263 -26.12 -3.62 -5.78
N LEU A 264 -27.40 -3.52 -5.36
CA LEU A 264 -28.46 -2.89 -6.16
C LEU A 264 -28.26 -1.37 -6.22
N ALA A 265 -27.96 -0.71 -5.12
CA ALA A 265 -27.67 0.72 -5.07
C ALA A 265 -26.45 1.09 -5.92
N LEU A 266 -25.36 0.29 -5.85
CA LEU A 266 -24.21 0.44 -6.71
C LEU A 266 -24.61 0.43 -8.20
N ARG A 267 -25.41 -0.55 -8.62
CA ARG A 267 -25.88 -0.64 -10.02
C ARG A 267 -26.74 0.55 -10.43
N ARG A 268 -27.56 1.10 -9.53
CA ARG A 268 -28.35 2.31 -9.81
C ARG A 268 -27.46 3.53 -10.03
N ILE A 269 -26.39 3.70 -9.24
CA ILE A 269 -25.41 4.78 -9.46
C ILE A 269 -24.73 4.61 -10.83
N VAL A 270 -24.29 3.41 -11.19
CA VAL A 270 -23.65 3.14 -12.49
C VAL A 270 -24.61 3.43 -13.64
N ALA A 271 -25.89 3.03 -13.52
CA ALA A 271 -26.92 3.32 -14.54
C ALA A 271 -27.18 4.83 -14.64
N ALA A 272 -27.19 5.57 -13.53
CA ALA A 272 -27.36 7.02 -13.54
C ALA A 272 -26.18 7.73 -14.24
N ILE A 273 -24.93 7.28 -14.01
CA ILE A 273 -23.74 7.78 -14.72
C ILE A 273 -23.88 7.56 -16.24
N ALA A 274 -24.30 6.36 -16.65
CA ALA A 274 -24.49 6.05 -18.06
C ALA A 274 -25.61 6.93 -18.70
N ALA A 275 -26.71 7.13 -17.98
CA ALA A 275 -27.82 7.98 -18.45
C ALA A 275 -27.41 9.47 -18.56
N ALA A 276 -26.64 9.99 -17.57
CA ALA A 276 -26.14 11.35 -17.61
C ALA A 276 -25.19 11.59 -18.79
N ASN A 277 -24.27 10.65 -19.06
CA ASN A 277 -23.36 10.73 -20.19
C ASN A 277 -24.09 10.57 -21.55
N ALA A 278 -25.21 9.85 -21.58
CA ALA A 278 -26.03 9.77 -22.79
C ALA A 278 -26.78 11.09 -23.06
N ALA A 279 -27.18 11.80 -21.99
CA ALA A 279 -27.86 13.10 -22.10
C ALA A 279 -26.86 14.24 -22.42
N ASP A 280 -25.67 14.22 -21.80
CA ASP A 280 -24.57 15.16 -22.07
C ASP A 280 -23.24 14.39 -22.23
N PRO A 281 -22.87 14.00 -23.47
CA PRO A 281 -21.58 13.31 -23.72
C PRO A 281 -20.35 14.13 -23.35
N THR A 282 -20.49 15.46 -23.22
CA THR A 282 -19.37 16.33 -22.85
C THR A 282 -19.07 16.33 -21.34
N ALA A 283 -19.96 15.79 -20.52
CA ALA A 283 -19.79 15.73 -19.08
C ALA A 283 -18.67 14.78 -18.67
N HIS A 284 -18.47 13.69 -19.43
CA HIS A 284 -17.43 12.69 -19.18
C HIS A 284 -17.42 12.18 -17.74
N HIS A 285 -18.58 11.88 -17.16
CA HIS A 285 -18.66 11.21 -15.86
C HIS A 285 -18.01 9.83 -15.96
N VAL A 286 -17.29 9.40 -14.92
CA VAL A 286 -16.50 8.17 -14.97
C VAL A 286 -17.00 7.16 -13.94
N PHE A 287 -17.28 5.93 -14.39
CA PHE A 287 -17.30 4.75 -13.52
C PHE A 287 -15.93 4.06 -13.64
N ASP A 288 -15.11 4.15 -12.58
CA ASP A 288 -13.74 3.65 -12.58
C ASP A 288 -13.64 2.26 -11.95
N GLN A 289 -13.12 1.31 -12.70
CA GLN A 289 -12.83 -0.07 -12.29
C GLN A 289 -11.38 -0.45 -12.58
N SER A 290 -10.51 0.53 -12.79
CA SER A 290 -9.09 0.25 -13.05
C SER A 290 -8.45 -0.49 -11.86
N PRO A 291 -7.50 -1.40 -12.11
CA PRO A 291 -6.87 -2.18 -11.03
C PRO A 291 -6.05 -1.31 -10.09
N ASP A 292 -5.49 -0.23 -10.60
CA ASP A 292 -4.55 0.63 -9.88
C ASP A 292 -5.17 1.98 -9.51
N LEU A 293 -4.68 2.56 -8.42
CA LEU A 293 -4.92 3.95 -8.03
C LEU A 293 -3.76 4.80 -8.55
N ASP A 294 -4.09 5.94 -9.17
CA ASP A 294 -3.11 6.86 -9.74
C ASP A 294 -3.76 8.24 -9.90
N TRP A 295 -4.17 8.62 -11.12
CA TRP A 295 -4.82 9.90 -11.42
C TRP A 295 -6.04 10.19 -10.54
N GLN A 296 -6.74 9.17 -10.07
CA GLN A 296 -7.93 9.30 -9.22
C GLN A 296 -7.63 10.05 -7.91
N LEU A 297 -6.42 9.91 -7.41
CA LEU A 297 -6.01 10.58 -6.17
C LEU A 297 -5.54 12.02 -6.39
N LEU A 298 -5.09 12.37 -7.58
CA LEU A 298 -4.53 13.70 -7.86
C LEU A 298 -5.40 14.57 -8.78
N ALA A 299 -5.99 14.02 -9.84
CA ALA A 299 -6.71 14.80 -10.85
C ALA A 299 -8.03 15.42 -10.34
N PRO A 300 -8.90 14.71 -9.59
CA PRO A 300 -10.14 15.30 -9.10
C PRO A 300 -9.91 16.46 -8.13
N ASP A 301 -10.80 17.45 -8.17
CA ASP A 301 -10.72 18.63 -7.31
C ASP A 301 -11.11 18.30 -5.86
N ILE A 302 -12.18 17.56 -5.69
CA ILE A 302 -12.75 17.18 -4.39
C ILE A 302 -12.86 15.66 -4.33
N ALA A 303 -12.47 15.06 -3.21
CA ALA A 303 -12.72 13.66 -2.92
C ALA A 303 -13.75 13.50 -1.80
N VAL A 304 -14.66 12.54 -1.97
CA VAL A 304 -15.56 12.04 -0.93
C VAL A 304 -15.27 10.56 -0.73
N MET A 305 -14.82 10.19 0.46
CA MET A 305 -14.34 8.84 0.76
C MET A 305 -14.94 8.33 2.05
N ASP A 306 -15.12 7.03 2.14
CA ASP A 306 -15.43 6.38 3.41
C ASP A 306 -14.18 6.23 4.27
N VAL A 307 -14.36 5.95 5.56
CA VAL A 307 -13.27 5.63 6.50
C VAL A 307 -12.48 4.42 5.96
N SER A 308 -11.33 4.70 5.37
CA SER A 308 -10.47 3.72 4.70
C SER A 308 -9.04 4.22 4.56
N ALA A 309 -8.11 3.37 4.09
CA ALA A 309 -6.73 3.77 3.80
C ALA A 309 -6.64 4.85 2.69
N MET A 310 -7.61 4.91 1.78
CA MET A 310 -7.66 5.90 0.70
C MET A 310 -7.77 7.35 1.21
N VAL A 311 -8.34 7.55 2.41
CA VAL A 311 -8.37 8.86 3.09
C VAL A 311 -6.95 9.40 3.25
N TYR A 312 -6.03 8.57 3.72
CA TYR A 312 -4.63 8.95 3.93
C TYR A 312 -3.85 9.10 2.61
N ASP A 313 -4.18 8.29 1.60
CA ASP A 313 -3.62 8.45 0.25
C ASP A 313 -4.02 9.80 -0.37
N ARG A 314 -5.27 10.22 -0.19
CA ARG A 314 -5.75 11.52 -0.64
C ARG A 314 -5.19 12.67 0.21
N LEU A 315 -5.10 12.48 1.53
CA LEU A 315 -4.52 13.46 2.44
C LEU A 315 -3.06 13.78 2.06
N ALA A 316 -2.29 12.79 1.60
CA ALA A 316 -0.92 12.99 1.11
C ALA A 316 -0.83 13.93 -0.10
N THR A 317 -1.91 14.13 -0.85
CA THR A 317 -1.94 15.07 -1.98
C THR A 317 -2.26 16.51 -1.57
N GLY A 318 -2.67 16.77 -0.34
CA GLY A 318 -3.11 18.07 0.14
C GLY A 318 -4.38 18.61 -0.54
N LYS A 319 -5.07 17.81 -1.35
CA LYS A 319 -6.30 18.22 -2.07
C LYS A 319 -7.56 17.96 -1.25
N ALA A 320 -8.61 18.74 -1.52
CA ALA A 320 -9.88 18.71 -0.78
C ALA A 320 -10.42 17.29 -0.60
N LEU A 321 -10.79 16.98 0.65
CA LEU A 321 -11.19 15.67 1.10
C LEU A 321 -12.32 15.78 2.12
N PHE A 322 -13.42 15.06 1.86
CA PHE A 322 -14.52 14.82 2.78
C PHE A 322 -14.58 13.34 3.13
N VAL A 323 -14.90 13.04 4.38
CA VAL A 323 -15.08 11.66 4.84
C VAL A 323 -16.56 11.46 5.15
N THR A 324 -17.19 10.43 4.59
CA THR A 324 -18.59 10.12 4.90
C THR A 324 -18.71 9.67 6.35
N ARG A 325 -19.65 10.29 7.09
CA ARG A 325 -19.89 9.87 8.47
C ARG A 325 -20.70 8.58 8.48
N PRO A 326 -20.16 7.48 9.05
CA PRO A 326 -20.90 6.24 9.19
C PRO A 326 -22.23 6.46 9.93
N VAL A 327 -23.30 5.86 9.41
CA VAL A 327 -24.66 5.99 9.98
C VAL A 327 -24.92 4.90 11.02
N ASP A 328 -24.27 3.75 10.91
CA ASP A 328 -24.40 2.68 11.90
C ASP A 328 -23.76 3.10 13.22
N PRO A 329 -24.53 3.18 14.33
CA PRO A 329 -23.99 3.59 15.62
C PRO A 329 -22.99 2.60 16.22
N ALA A 330 -22.92 1.39 15.70
CA ALA A 330 -21.93 0.39 16.09
C ALA A 330 -20.58 0.55 15.36
N ALA A 331 -20.52 1.40 14.33
CA ALA A 331 -19.26 1.68 13.63
C ALA A 331 -18.27 2.40 14.56
N VAL A 332 -17.10 1.82 14.73
CA VAL A 332 -16.06 2.39 15.59
C VAL A 332 -15.15 3.28 14.75
N ILE A 333 -15.16 4.57 15.05
CA ILE A 333 -14.26 5.56 14.43
C ILE A 333 -13.15 5.84 15.44
N ASP A 334 -11.90 5.83 15.00
CA ASP A 334 -10.80 6.34 15.80
C ASP A 334 -11.00 7.86 15.93
N ASP A 335 -11.13 8.35 17.15
CA ASP A 335 -11.32 9.76 17.46
C ASP A 335 -9.99 10.51 17.67
N GLU A 336 -8.88 9.82 17.48
CA GLU A 336 -7.54 10.40 17.40
C GLU A 336 -7.13 10.65 15.94
N GLY A 337 -6.16 11.52 15.72
CA GLY A 337 -5.60 11.79 14.39
C GLY A 337 -6.55 12.54 13.45
N TYR A 338 -6.36 12.39 12.14
CA TYR A 338 -7.09 13.15 11.13
C TYR A 338 -8.62 13.01 11.22
N LEU A 339 -9.13 11.83 11.55
CA LEU A 339 -10.56 11.59 11.63
C LEU A 339 -11.25 12.36 12.78
N SER A 340 -10.49 12.84 13.78
CA SER A 340 -11.05 13.68 14.86
C SER A 340 -11.50 15.06 14.35
N GLU A 341 -10.84 15.58 13.30
CA GLU A 341 -11.04 16.94 12.77
C GLU A 341 -11.31 16.98 11.26
N CYS A 342 -11.53 15.82 10.62
CA CYS A 342 -11.77 15.77 9.17
C CYS A 342 -13.10 16.45 8.79
N GLU A 343 -13.22 16.82 7.51
CA GLU A 343 -14.48 17.31 6.96
C GLU A 343 -15.46 16.16 6.80
N TRP A 344 -16.32 15.98 7.80
CA TRP A 344 -17.36 14.97 7.72
C TRP A 344 -18.48 15.39 6.77
N LEU A 345 -18.89 14.45 5.90
CA LEU A 345 -20.13 14.54 5.13
C LEU A 345 -21.21 13.68 5.80
N ASP A 346 -22.20 14.32 6.38
CA ASP A 346 -23.36 13.61 6.92
C ASP A 346 -24.32 13.19 5.78
N ALA A 347 -25.03 12.08 5.95
CA ALA A 347 -25.93 11.54 4.93
C ALA A 347 -27.02 12.54 4.47
N ARG A 348 -27.53 13.39 5.39
CA ARG A 348 -28.52 14.43 5.10
C ARG A 348 -27.97 15.54 4.18
N ASP A 349 -26.65 15.77 4.22
CA ASP A 349 -25.99 16.84 3.47
C ASP A 349 -25.50 16.36 2.08
N ALA A 350 -25.60 15.06 1.80
CA ALA A 350 -25.16 14.44 0.55
C ALA A 350 -25.95 14.94 -0.70
N ALA A 351 -27.14 15.51 -0.50
CA ALA A 351 -27.96 16.07 -1.58
C ALA A 351 -27.49 17.46 -2.08
N ASP A 352 -26.62 18.13 -1.34
CA ASP A 352 -26.18 19.49 -1.68
C ASP A 352 -24.72 19.49 -2.17
N ALA A 353 -24.53 19.14 -3.44
CA ALA A 353 -23.24 19.16 -4.08
C ALA A 353 -22.64 20.59 -4.19
N GLY A 354 -23.49 21.64 -4.24
CA GLY A 354 -23.06 23.02 -4.24
C GLY A 354 -22.45 23.46 -2.89
N ALA A 355 -23.06 23.03 -1.78
CA ALA A 355 -22.51 23.27 -0.45
C ALA A 355 -21.17 22.52 -0.28
N LEU A 356 -21.04 21.29 -0.80
CA LEU A 356 -19.80 20.54 -0.78
C LEU A 356 -18.65 21.32 -1.45
N VAL A 357 -18.90 21.86 -2.66
CA VAL A 357 -17.93 22.69 -3.40
C VAL A 357 -17.58 23.95 -2.63
N THR A 358 -18.57 24.62 -2.07
CA THR A 358 -18.37 25.85 -1.30
C THR A 358 -17.52 25.58 -0.04
N ARG A 359 -17.79 24.50 0.68
CA ARG A 359 -17.03 24.10 1.87
C ARG A 359 -15.58 23.73 1.52
N ALA A 360 -15.36 23.01 0.42
CA ALA A 360 -14.02 22.63 -0.02
C ALA A 360 -13.07 23.82 -0.23
N ALA A 361 -13.63 24.99 -0.58
CA ALA A 361 -12.85 26.21 -0.84
C ALA A 361 -12.69 27.12 0.39
N GLN A 362 -13.27 26.77 1.54
CA GLN A 362 -13.19 27.61 2.74
C GLN A 362 -11.78 27.63 3.33
N PRO A 363 -11.25 28.79 3.74
CA PRO A 363 -9.87 28.91 4.24
C PRO A 363 -9.57 28.07 5.48
N ASP A 364 -10.54 27.89 6.37
CA ASP A 364 -10.38 27.06 7.58
C ASP A 364 -10.30 25.56 7.22
N VAL A 365 -11.08 25.09 6.22
CA VAL A 365 -11.02 23.72 5.71
C VAL A 365 -9.68 23.44 5.05
N THR A 366 -9.25 24.33 4.17
CA THR A 366 -7.94 24.17 3.48
C THR A 366 -6.76 24.24 4.45
N SER A 367 -6.82 25.12 5.45
CA SER A 367 -5.77 25.24 6.48
C SER A 367 -5.70 23.98 7.37
N ARG A 368 -6.85 23.44 7.77
CA ARG A 368 -6.93 22.20 8.55
C ARG A 368 -6.40 21.02 7.77
N LEU A 369 -6.79 20.90 6.50
CA LEU A 369 -6.28 19.86 5.60
C LEU A 369 -4.75 19.96 5.44
N ALA A 370 -4.22 21.16 5.22
CA ALA A 370 -2.77 21.41 5.11
C ALA A 370 -2.04 21.04 6.41
N HIS A 371 -2.60 21.40 7.57
CA HIS A 371 -2.04 21.00 8.87
C HIS A 371 -1.92 19.49 9.01
N TRP A 372 -2.99 18.75 8.74
CA TRP A 372 -2.98 17.29 8.85
C TRP A 372 -2.11 16.62 7.78
N SER A 373 -2.10 17.15 6.55
CA SER A 373 -1.20 16.68 5.51
C SER A 373 0.28 16.80 5.94
N GLN A 374 0.65 17.96 6.48
CA GLN A 374 1.97 18.23 7.05
C GLN A 374 2.31 17.28 8.21
N HIS A 375 1.35 17.07 9.14
CA HIS A 375 1.54 16.21 10.31
C HIS A 375 1.74 14.73 9.93
N TYR A 376 1.00 14.24 8.93
CA TYR A 376 1.13 12.84 8.50
C TYR A 376 2.31 12.61 7.57
N PHE A 377 2.65 13.56 6.70
CA PHE A 377 3.56 13.30 5.57
C PHE A 377 4.72 14.30 5.44
N GLY A 378 4.79 15.31 6.31
CA GLY A 378 5.78 16.39 6.20
C GLY A 378 5.55 17.21 4.93
N ASP A 379 6.63 17.63 4.28
CA ASP A 379 6.55 18.34 3.01
C ASP A 379 5.99 17.41 1.91
N THR A 380 4.85 17.81 1.34
CA THR A 380 4.15 17.08 0.26
C THR A 380 4.30 17.76 -1.10
N THR A 381 5.24 18.67 -1.26
CA THR A 381 5.58 19.21 -2.59
C THR A 381 6.07 18.09 -3.51
N PRO A 382 5.71 18.12 -4.81
CA PRO A 382 6.06 17.03 -5.73
C PRO A 382 7.56 16.69 -5.72
N GLY A 383 7.89 15.43 -5.52
CA GLY A 383 9.26 14.90 -5.43
C GLY A 383 9.89 14.96 -4.04
N ALA A 384 9.33 15.71 -3.08
CA ALA A 384 9.93 15.88 -1.75
C ALA A 384 9.96 14.57 -0.94
N ALA A 385 8.93 13.73 -1.03
CA ALA A 385 8.90 12.45 -0.33
C ALA A 385 9.87 11.44 -0.97
N THR A 386 9.96 11.42 -2.30
CA THR A 386 10.95 10.60 -3.03
C THR A 386 12.37 11.00 -2.64
N ALA A 387 12.68 12.30 -2.60
CA ALA A 387 14.00 12.78 -2.18
C ALA A 387 14.34 12.32 -0.75
N ARG A 388 13.41 12.46 0.21
CA ARG A 388 13.62 11.98 1.59
C ARG A 388 13.82 10.47 1.67
N PHE A 389 13.14 9.70 0.82
CA PHE A 389 13.34 8.26 0.74
C PHE A 389 14.74 7.91 0.23
N GLU A 390 15.19 8.56 -0.86
CA GLU A 390 16.54 8.39 -1.40
C GLU A 390 17.61 8.81 -0.38
N ASP A 391 17.42 9.94 0.32
CA ASP A 391 18.31 10.42 1.37
C ASP A 391 18.37 9.46 2.56
N ALA A 392 17.22 8.89 2.98
CA ALA A 392 17.19 7.91 4.06
C ALA A 392 17.97 6.65 3.69
N VAL A 393 17.80 6.11 2.49
CA VAL A 393 18.59 4.96 2.01
C VAL A 393 20.06 5.34 1.89
N GLY A 394 20.40 6.52 1.38
CA GLY A 394 21.77 7.02 1.30
C GLY A 394 22.46 7.12 2.66
N ARG A 395 21.72 7.60 3.67
CA ARG A 395 22.19 7.59 5.07
C ARG A 395 22.49 6.16 5.53
N LEU A 396 21.59 5.21 5.31
CA LEU A 396 21.79 3.81 5.72
C LEU A 396 22.98 3.17 5.00
N MET A 397 23.19 3.48 3.72
CA MET A 397 24.37 3.03 2.97
C MET A 397 25.68 3.57 3.57
N SER A 398 25.68 4.84 3.98
CA SER A 398 26.84 5.48 4.62
C SER A 398 27.11 4.89 6.00
N GLU A 399 26.07 4.69 6.80
CA GLU A 399 26.18 4.04 8.10
C GLU A 399 26.68 2.59 7.98
N TRP A 400 26.17 1.84 6.97
CA TRP A 400 26.66 0.50 6.68
C TRP A 400 28.16 0.49 6.39
N GLN A 401 28.65 1.42 5.58
CA GLN A 401 30.07 1.51 5.23
C GLN A 401 30.95 1.71 6.50
N VAL A 402 30.54 2.57 7.40
CA VAL A 402 31.25 2.83 8.66
C VAL A 402 31.33 1.56 9.53
N TRP A 403 30.21 0.85 9.68
CA TRP A 403 30.17 -0.37 10.48
C TRP A 403 30.96 -1.51 9.83
N HIS A 404 30.89 -1.65 8.51
CA HIS A 404 31.65 -2.65 7.77
C HIS A 404 33.16 -2.42 7.86
N GLU A 405 33.61 -1.17 7.72
CA GLU A 405 35.03 -0.84 7.89
C GLU A 405 35.52 -1.13 9.32
N ARG A 406 34.69 -0.84 10.31
CA ARG A 406 34.97 -1.16 11.70
C ARG A 406 35.08 -2.67 11.95
N ALA A 407 34.12 -3.44 11.50
CA ALA A 407 34.13 -4.90 11.63
C ALA A 407 35.38 -5.51 11.01
N ARG A 408 35.73 -5.07 9.78
CA ARG A 408 36.99 -5.51 9.15
C ARG A 408 38.24 -5.13 9.94
N ALA A 409 38.29 -3.95 10.53
CA ALA A 409 39.42 -3.53 11.38
C ALA A 409 39.53 -4.36 12.67
N GLU A 410 38.42 -4.87 13.18
CA GLU A 410 38.31 -5.75 14.34
C GLU A 410 38.53 -7.24 13.97
N GLY A 411 38.73 -7.56 12.67
CA GLY A 411 38.99 -8.92 12.18
C GLY A 411 37.74 -9.81 12.12
N ILE A 412 36.55 -9.20 12.13
CA ILE A 412 35.27 -9.90 11.95
C ILE A 412 35.08 -10.14 10.44
N ASP A 413 35.07 -11.41 10.04
CA ASP A 413 34.91 -11.78 8.64
C ASP A 413 33.42 -12.00 8.31
N ASP A 414 32.98 -11.53 7.14
CA ASP A 414 31.59 -11.68 6.70
C ASP A 414 31.22 -13.17 6.49
N GLU A 415 32.19 -14.03 6.14
CA GLU A 415 31.98 -15.46 5.93
C GLU A 415 31.69 -16.21 7.24
N GLU A 416 32.25 -15.79 8.38
CA GLU A 416 31.99 -16.41 9.69
C GLU A 416 30.56 -16.15 10.18
N VAL A 417 30.00 -14.97 9.86
CA VAL A 417 28.64 -14.58 10.30
C VAL A 417 27.56 -15.34 9.52
N GLU A 418 27.83 -15.71 8.28
CA GLU A 418 26.87 -16.45 7.43
C GLU A 418 26.84 -17.95 7.72
N SER A 419 27.93 -18.54 8.26
CA SER A 419 28.06 -19.98 8.51
C SER A 419 27.23 -20.52 9.71
N PHE A 420 26.67 -19.65 10.55
CA PHE A 420 25.78 -20.08 11.65
C PHE A 420 24.37 -20.51 11.19
N ALA A 421 24.04 -20.36 9.90
CA ALA A 421 22.74 -20.73 9.34
C ALA A 421 22.55 -22.26 9.17
N ASP A 422 23.63 -23.06 9.23
CA ASP A 422 23.62 -24.51 8.98
C ASP A 422 22.94 -25.38 10.08
N ALA A 423 22.49 -24.79 11.18
CA ALA A 423 22.01 -25.56 12.33
C ALA A 423 20.52 -25.97 12.26
N ASP A 424 19.70 -25.36 11.38
CA ASP A 424 18.25 -25.61 11.28
C ASP A 424 17.81 -25.93 9.83
N SER A 425 18.18 -27.12 9.35
CA SER A 425 17.88 -27.58 7.98
C SER A 425 16.44 -28.10 7.75
N ASP A 426 15.55 -28.02 8.74
CA ASP A 426 14.19 -28.58 8.67
C ASP A 426 13.10 -27.51 8.43
N GLU A 427 13.34 -26.52 7.55
CA GLU A 427 12.26 -25.62 7.14
C GLU A 427 11.36 -26.27 6.08
N GLU A 428 10.14 -26.63 6.52
CA GLU A 428 9.03 -27.05 5.65
C GLU A 428 8.72 -25.97 4.59
N ASP A 429 8.35 -26.41 3.40
CA ASP A 429 7.92 -25.59 2.27
C ASP A 429 6.83 -24.59 2.72
N PRO A 430 7.01 -23.27 2.53
CA PRO A 430 6.07 -22.26 2.97
C PRO A 430 4.67 -22.34 2.32
N GLU A 431 4.46 -23.24 1.37
CA GLU A 431 3.17 -23.48 0.69
C GLU A 431 2.60 -24.91 0.95
N ALA A 432 3.18 -25.71 1.88
CA ALA A 432 2.68 -27.03 2.24
C ALA A 432 1.44 -27.01 3.16
#